data_6fcbb20cb6e2a3335d16ead66734d6f8
#
_entry.id   6fcbb20cb6e2a3335d16ead66734d6f8
#
_cell.length_a   1.000
_cell.length_b   1.000
_cell.length_c   1.000
_cell.angle_alpha   90.00
_cell.angle_beta   90.00
_cell.angle_gamma   90.00
#
_symmetry.space_group_name_H-M   'P 1'
#
loop_
_entity.id
_entity.type
_entity.pdbx_description
1 polymer ?
#
loop_
_entity_poly.entity_id
_entity_poly.type
_entity_poly.pdbx_seq_one_letter_code
_entity_poly.pdbx_strand_id
1 'polypeptide(L)'
;MKILALLTLALTQPANSQLEPLSTDQQQALACVAVLAIVASEQERGVTTALDYPLLAERGATYAGLVGQQIMEDSGRSKEQVRDAMIAAVAERQALAQQAADPDETVGDEMAGCLAMLDAAVPPRPKPDLTQCAGMLQLAYEEVYNREGLSKTAQDLKTLATVLDSRARNKMRAEGLSGQESDIMLTRSREAMLADARERESSGQGSNLDFEHCFTLAAPEDKQRKYEH
;
A
#
# COMPACT_ATOMS: atom_id res chain seq x y z
N MET A 1 -29.21 -76.61 12.25
CA MET A 1 -29.00 -75.35 13.00
C MET A 1 -28.09 -74.47 12.12
N LYS A 2 -28.65 -73.41 11.49
CA LYS A 2 -27.90 -72.44 10.70
C LYS A 2 -27.77 -71.16 11.51
N ILE A 3 -26.53 -70.84 11.89
CA ILE A 3 -26.21 -69.59 12.61
C ILE A 3 -26.00 -68.51 11.57
N LEU A 4 -26.90 -67.51 11.54
CA LEU A 4 -26.73 -66.28 10.76
C LEU A 4 -25.84 -65.35 11.59
N ALA A 5 -24.65 -65.06 11.08
CA ALA A 5 -23.78 -64.00 11.63
C ALA A 5 -24.25 -62.67 11.02
N LEU A 6 -24.79 -61.76 11.86
CA LEU A 6 -25.08 -60.39 11.53
C LEU A 6 -23.77 -59.56 11.57
N LEU A 7 -23.27 -59.16 10.38
CA LEU A 7 -22.19 -58.20 10.26
C LEU A 7 -22.77 -56.78 10.48
N THR A 8 -22.49 -56.17 11.61
CA THR A 8 -22.79 -54.73 11.84
C THR A 8 -21.70 -53.88 11.17
N LEU A 9 -22.05 -53.25 10.04
CA LEU A 9 -21.24 -52.21 9.39
C LEU A 9 -21.29 -50.96 10.28
N ALA A 10 -20.20 -50.64 10.98
CA ALA A 10 -20.03 -49.36 11.66
C ALA A 10 -19.79 -48.29 10.58
N LEU A 11 -20.77 -47.47 10.32
CA LEU A 11 -20.66 -46.26 9.54
C LEU A 11 -19.84 -45.22 10.33
N THR A 12 -18.54 -45.14 10.05
CA THR A 12 -17.72 -44.03 10.51
C THR A 12 -18.14 -42.79 9.77
N GLN A 13 -18.93 -41.91 10.41
CA GLN A 13 -19.19 -40.57 9.92
C GLN A 13 -17.86 -39.81 9.88
N PRO A 14 -17.54 -39.13 8.76
CA PRO A 14 -16.40 -38.23 8.77
C PRO A 14 -16.67 -37.15 9.82
N ALA A 15 -15.74 -36.97 10.74
CA ALA A 15 -15.75 -35.87 11.68
C ALA A 15 -15.83 -34.58 10.87
N ASN A 16 -16.98 -33.93 10.94
CA ASN A 16 -17.17 -32.59 10.38
C ASN A 16 -16.26 -31.70 11.25
N SER A 17 -15.03 -31.43 10.80
CA SER A 17 -14.11 -30.50 11.46
C SER A 17 -14.74 -29.12 11.37
N GLN A 18 -15.58 -28.79 12.34
CA GLN A 18 -16.06 -27.42 12.51
C GLN A 18 -14.81 -26.58 12.77
N LEU A 19 -14.51 -25.69 11.84
CA LEU A 19 -13.42 -24.74 12.00
C LEU A 19 -13.71 -23.91 13.26
N GLU A 20 -12.72 -23.82 14.11
CA GLU A 20 -12.80 -22.97 15.29
C GLU A 20 -13.09 -21.52 14.90
N PRO A 21 -13.97 -20.80 15.61
CA PRO A 21 -14.21 -19.38 15.34
C PRO A 21 -12.89 -18.60 15.37
N LEU A 22 -12.78 -17.59 14.51
CA LEU A 22 -11.65 -16.67 14.54
C LEU A 22 -11.62 -15.93 15.90
N SER A 23 -10.43 -15.70 16.41
CA SER A 23 -10.23 -14.88 17.61
C SER A 23 -10.72 -13.44 17.40
N THR A 24 -10.97 -12.73 18.49
CA THR A 24 -11.38 -11.32 18.43
C THR A 24 -10.37 -10.47 17.64
N ASP A 25 -9.07 -10.71 17.85
CA ASP A 25 -8.00 -9.98 17.16
C ASP A 25 -7.99 -10.28 15.65
N GLN A 26 -8.21 -11.54 15.27
CA GLN A 26 -8.33 -11.93 13.88
C GLN A 26 -9.57 -11.34 13.21
N GLN A 27 -10.70 -11.28 13.93
CA GLN A 27 -11.92 -10.63 13.45
C GLN A 27 -11.70 -9.13 13.25
N GLN A 28 -11.05 -8.46 14.19
CA GLN A 28 -10.70 -7.05 14.07
C GLN A 28 -9.74 -6.78 12.91
N ALA A 29 -8.72 -7.61 12.74
CA ALA A 29 -7.79 -7.51 11.62
C ALA A 29 -8.50 -7.67 10.27
N LEU A 30 -9.44 -8.63 10.14
CA LEU A 30 -10.26 -8.80 8.94
C LEU A 30 -11.19 -7.60 8.70
N ALA A 31 -11.78 -7.03 9.76
CA ALA A 31 -12.57 -5.82 9.65
C ALA A 31 -11.73 -4.67 9.07
N CYS A 32 -10.50 -4.49 9.56
CA CYS A 32 -9.58 -3.49 9.03
C CYS A 32 -9.16 -3.77 7.58
N VAL A 33 -8.89 -5.03 7.22
CA VAL A 33 -8.66 -5.40 5.80
C VAL A 33 -9.83 -4.95 4.93
N ALA A 34 -11.06 -5.17 5.39
CA ALA A 34 -12.26 -4.80 4.65
C ALA A 34 -12.41 -3.29 4.48
N VAL A 35 -12.27 -2.52 5.57
CA VAL A 35 -12.38 -1.05 5.55
C VAL A 35 -11.30 -0.44 4.64
N LEU A 36 -10.04 -0.86 4.81
CA LEU A 36 -8.92 -0.38 3.98
C LEU A 36 -9.13 -0.71 2.50
N ALA A 37 -9.68 -1.89 2.15
CA ALA A 37 -9.97 -2.28 0.78
C ALA A 37 -11.12 -1.46 0.16
N ILE A 38 -12.16 -1.14 0.94
CA ILE A 38 -13.26 -0.29 0.50
C ILE A 38 -12.74 1.11 0.18
N VAL A 39 -12.00 1.73 1.11
CA VAL A 39 -11.45 3.08 0.93
C VAL A 39 -10.44 3.11 -0.23
N ALA A 40 -9.59 2.09 -0.39
CA ALA A 40 -8.68 1.98 -1.54
C ALA A 40 -9.44 1.97 -2.87
N SER A 41 -10.53 1.19 -2.96
CA SER A 41 -11.38 1.15 -4.16
C SER A 41 -12.08 2.48 -4.43
N GLU A 42 -12.46 3.22 -3.38
CA GLU A 42 -13.04 4.55 -3.51
C GLU A 42 -12.01 5.59 -3.96
N GLN A 43 -10.77 5.48 -3.48
CA GLN A 43 -9.65 6.30 -3.96
C GLN A 43 -9.42 6.11 -5.46
N GLU A 44 -9.45 4.87 -5.96
CA GLU A 44 -9.33 4.57 -7.40
C GLU A 44 -10.48 5.20 -8.21
N ARG A 45 -11.67 5.26 -7.66
CA ARG A 45 -12.84 5.90 -8.28
C ARG A 45 -12.88 7.42 -8.13
N GLY A 46 -11.97 8.00 -7.37
CA GLY A 46 -11.86 9.44 -7.14
C GLY A 46 -12.92 9.99 -6.19
N VAL A 47 -13.44 9.18 -5.26
CA VAL A 47 -14.37 9.64 -4.22
C VAL A 47 -13.64 10.60 -3.28
N THR A 48 -14.18 11.81 -3.15
CA THR A 48 -13.48 12.93 -2.48
C THR A 48 -13.13 12.62 -1.03
N THR A 49 -14.06 12.05 -0.26
CA THR A 49 -13.86 11.71 1.16
C THR A 49 -12.82 10.61 1.35
N ALA A 50 -12.70 9.67 0.41
CA ALA A 50 -11.66 8.64 0.44
C ALA A 50 -10.25 9.21 0.14
N LEU A 51 -10.18 10.34 -0.59
CA LEU A 51 -8.91 10.99 -0.93
C LEU A 51 -8.30 11.78 0.24
N ASP A 52 -9.02 11.94 1.35
CA ASP A 52 -8.49 12.52 2.59
C ASP A 52 -7.57 11.55 3.34
N TYR A 53 -7.65 10.26 3.02
CA TYR A 53 -6.77 9.23 3.58
C TYR A 53 -5.49 9.03 2.73
N PRO A 54 -4.40 8.49 3.34
CA PRO A 54 -3.22 8.07 2.60
C PRO A 54 -3.60 7.06 1.49
N LEU A 55 -2.79 6.96 0.43
CA LEU A 55 -3.00 5.96 -0.61
C LEU A 55 -2.87 4.54 -0.04
N LEU A 56 -3.94 3.75 -0.20
CA LEU A 56 -4.09 2.48 0.49
C LEU A 56 -3.87 1.26 -0.41
N ALA A 57 -3.93 1.41 -1.73
CA ALA A 57 -3.91 0.27 -2.66
C ALA A 57 -2.74 -0.69 -2.40
N GLU A 58 -1.52 -0.21 -2.34
CA GLU A 58 -0.33 -1.05 -2.14
C GLU A 58 -0.18 -1.52 -0.69
N ARG A 59 -0.25 -0.57 0.26
CA ARG A 59 -0.07 -0.88 1.68
C ARG A 59 -1.21 -1.74 2.23
N GLY A 60 -2.44 -1.44 1.85
CA GLY A 60 -3.62 -2.23 2.22
C GLY A 60 -3.57 -3.65 1.68
N ALA A 61 -3.13 -3.84 0.42
CA ALA A 61 -2.94 -5.17 -0.15
C ALA A 61 -1.84 -5.97 0.59
N THR A 62 -0.73 -5.33 0.95
CA THR A 62 0.33 -5.94 1.76
C THR A 62 -0.19 -6.34 3.14
N TYR A 63 -0.93 -5.47 3.81
CA TYR A 63 -1.56 -5.74 5.10
C TYR A 63 -2.52 -6.92 5.02
N ALA A 64 -3.40 -6.95 4.00
CA ALA A 64 -4.31 -8.07 3.77
C ALA A 64 -3.56 -9.40 3.59
N GLY A 65 -2.43 -9.38 2.88
CA GLY A 65 -1.56 -10.56 2.74
C GLY A 65 -1.00 -11.05 4.09
N LEU A 66 -0.50 -10.15 4.92
CA LEU A 66 0.02 -10.48 6.27
C LEU A 66 -1.08 -11.03 7.18
N VAL A 67 -2.24 -10.38 7.23
CA VAL A 67 -3.39 -10.84 8.01
C VAL A 67 -3.85 -12.21 7.53
N GLY A 68 -3.93 -12.42 6.20
CA GLY A 68 -4.30 -13.71 5.64
C GLY A 68 -3.33 -14.82 6.01
N GLN A 69 -2.04 -14.56 5.93
CA GLN A 69 -1.00 -15.51 6.34
C GLN A 69 -1.11 -15.86 7.83
N GLN A 70 -1.24 -14.84 8.68
CA GLN A 70 -1.38 -15.04 10.13
C GLN A 70 -2.60 -15.89 10.48
N ILE A 71 -3.75 -15.64 9.83
CA ILE A 71 -4.96 -16.44 10.05
C ILE A 71 -4.76 -17.90 9.63
N MET A 72 -4.09 -18.14 8.49
CA MET A 72 -3.79 -19.52 8.05
C MET A 72 -2.89 -20.24 9.06
N GLU A 73 -1.85 -19.57 9.54
CA GLU A 73 -0.89 -20.14 10.49
C GLU A 73 -1.55 -20.46 11.85
N ASP A 74 -2.35 -19.54 12.38
CA ASP A 74 -2.95 -19.68 13.71
C ASP A 74 -4.15 -20.63 13.74
N SER A 75 -4.98 -20.63 12.67
CA SER A 75 -6.26 -21.36 12.66
C SER A 75 -6.26 -22.63 11.80
N GLY A 76 -5.19 -22.88 11.05
CA GLY A 76 -5.10 -23.99 10.11
C GLY A 76 -6.08 -23.88 8.91
N ARG A 77 -6.67 -22.71 8.65
CA ARG A 77 -7.57 -22.49 7.51
C ARG A 77 -6.81 -22.52 6.21
N SER A 78 -7.49 -22.97 5.14
CA SER A 78 -6.93 -22.91 3.81
C SER A 78 -6.95 -21.47 3.26
N LYS A 79 -6.17 -21.22 2.23
CA LYS A 79 -6.14 -19.92 1.53
C LYS A 79 -7.52 -19.52 1.00
N GLU A 80 -8.31 -20.47 0.51
CA GLU A 80 -9.66 -20.24 0.03
C GLU A 80 -10.59 -19.83 1.16
N GLN A 81 -10.50 -20.49 2.32
CA GLN A 81 -11.31 -20.15 3.49
C GLN A 81 -10.99 -18.77 4.05
N VAL A 82 -9.70 -18.39 4.05
CA VAL A 82 -9.29 -17.05 4.47
C VAL A 82 -9.75 -15.99 3.47
N ARG A 83 -9.61 -16.24 2.17
CA ARG A 83 -10.13 -15.35 1.12
C ARG A 83 -11.65 -15.15 1.28
N ASP A 84 -12.39 -16.22 1.48
CA ASP A 84 -13.86 -16.16 1.63
C ASP A 84 -14.24 -15.38 2.92
N ALA A 85 -13.45 -15.50 3.99
CA ALA A 85 -13.62 -14.69 5.21
C ALA A 85 -13.36 -13.19 4.94
N MET A 86 -12.34 -12.84 4.15
CA MET A 86 -12.08 -11.46 3.75
C MET A 86 -13.22 -10.88 2.91
N ILE A 87 -13.73 -11.65 1.93
CA ILE A 87 -14.87 -11.23 1.11
C ILE A 87 -16.12 -11.02 1.99
N ALA A 88 -16.37 -11.92 2.93
CA ALA A 88 -17.48 -11.79 3.86
C ALA A 88 -17.34 -10.54 4.75
N ALA A 89 -16.14 -10.24 5.23
CA ALA A 89 -15.86 -9.03 6.01
C ALA A 89 -16.13 -7.74 5.19
N VAL A 90 -15.73 -7.71 3.92
CA VAL A 90 -16.04 -6.57 3.03
C VAL A 90 -17.55 -6.42 2.85
N ALA A 91 -18.28 -7.50 2.58
CA ALA A 91 -19.73 -7.45 2.41
C ALA A 91 -20.43 -6.97 3.69
N GLU A 92 -19.96 -7.42 4.85
CA GLU A 92 -20.49 -6.97 6.15
C GLU A 92 -20.30 -5.47 6.35
N ARG A 93 -19.08 -4.93 6.08
CA ARG A 93 -18.80 -3.49 6.23
C ARG A 93 -19.62 -2.65 5.26
N GLN A 94 -19.75 -3.10 4.03
CA GLN A 94 -20.63 -2.43 3.06
C GLN A 94 -22.08 -2.40 3.50
N ALA A 95 -22.60 -3.49 4.07
CA ALA A 95 -23.96 -3.55 4.59
C ALA A 95 -24.17 -2.64 5.80
N LEU A 96 -23.18 -2.54 6.70
CA LEU A 96 -23.21 -1.61 7.84
C LEU A 96 -23.23 -0.15 7.36
N ALA A 97 -22.35 0.22 6.44
CA ALA A 97 -22.32 1.56 5.87
C ALA A 97 -23.63 1.93 5.18
N GLN A 98 -24.25 1.00 4.43
CA GLN A 98 -25.55 1.24 3.77
C GLN A 98 -26.70 1.45 4.76
N GLN A 99 -26.61 0.94 5.98
CA GLN A 99 -27.64 1.08 7.04
C GLN A 99 -27.37 2.28 7.95
N ALA A 100 -26.17 2.86 7.89
CA ALA A 100 -25.79 4.00 8.70
C ALA A 100 -26.51 5.28 8.24
N ALA A 101 -26.80 6.17 9.18
CA ALA A 101 -27.35 7.49 8.87
C ALA A 101 -26.32 8.36 8.12
N ASP A 102 -25.05 8.20 8.45
CA ASP A 102 -23.90 8.80 7.77
C ASP A 102 -22.85 7.71 7.50
N PRO A 103 -22.77 7.20 6.26
CA PRO A 103 -21.79 6.19 5.89
C PRO A 103 -20.33 6.68 6.02
N ASP A 104 -20.06 7.95 5.71
CA ASP A 104 -18.69 8.50 5.73
C ASP A 104 -18.20 8.63 7.18
N GLU A 105 -19.05 9.06 8.12
CA GLU A 105 -18.71 9.09 9.55
C GLU A 105 -18.41 7.69 10.08
N THR A 106 -19.24 6.70 9.71
CA THR A 106 -19.07 5.30 10.13
C THR A 106 -17.73 4.73 9.64
N VAL A 107 -17.35 4.99 8.39
CA VAL A 107 -16.06 4.58 7.83
C VAL A 107 -14.92 5.35 8.50
N GLY A 108 -15.09 6.65 8.75
CA GLY A 108 -14.10 7.51 9.41
C GLY A 108 -13.72 7.02 10.80
N ASP A 109 -14.69 6.63 11.60
CA ASP A 109 -14.48 6.10 12.95
C ASP A 109 -13.66 4.79 12.94
N GLU A 110 -13.94 3.90 12.00
CA GLU A 110 -13.18 2.66 11.85
C GLU A 110 -11.76 2.91 11.29
N MET A 111 -11.62 3.87 10.36
CA MET A 111 -10.36 4.15 9.69
C MET A 111 -9.25 4.57 10.66
N ALA A 112 -9.57 5.36 11.71
CA ALA A 112 -8.56 5.79 12.67
C ALA A 112 -7.84 4.61 13.34
N GLY A 113 -8.59 3.60 13.77
CA GLY A 113 -8.04 2.38 14.36
C GLY A 113 -7.32 1.49 13.33
N CYS A 114 -7.89 1.38 12.12
CA CYS A 114 -7.34 0.54 11.06
C CYS A 114 -6.04 1.12 10.47
N LEU A 115 -5.90 2.45 10.38
CA LEU A 115 -4.64 3.08 9.98
C LEU A 115 -3.54 2.82 11.00
N ALA A 116 -3.84 2.85 12.30
CA ALA A 116 -2.85 2.53 13.33
C ALA A 116 -2.36 1.07 13.21
N MET A 117 -3.25 0.11 12.94
CA MET A 117 -2.89 -1.29 12.70
C MET A 117 -2.09 -1.47 11.41
N LEU A 118 -2.48 -0.77 10.34
CA LEU A 118 -1.75 -0.74 9.07
C LEU A 118 -0.34 -0.20 9.27
N ASP A 119 -0.19 0.93 9.96
CA ASP A 119 1.11 1.58 10.17
C ASP A 119 2.05 0.74 11.03
N ALA A 120 1.52 0.01 12.00
CA ALA A 120 2.29 -0.93 12.81
C ALA A 120 2.78 -2.14 11.99
N ALA A 121 1.96 -2.70 11.10
CA ALA A 121 2.29 -3.89 10.31
C ALA A 121 3.03 -3.57 9.00
N VAL A 122 2.67 -2.47 8.35
CA VAL A 122 3.22 -2.00 7.07
C VAL A 122 3.52 -0.51 7.19
N PRO A 123 4.64 -0.13 7.80
CA PRO A 123 4.99 1.29 7.98
C PRO A 123 4.97 2.05 6.66
N PRO A 124 4.52 3.31 6.66
CA PRO A 124 4.59 4.14 5.46
C PRO A 124 6.04 4.31 5.01
N ARG A 125 6.25 4.32 3.70
CA ARG A 125 7.58 4.60 3.16
C ARG A 125 7.99 6.03 3.52
N PRO A 126 9.26 6.28 3.90
CA PRO A 126 9.74 7.62 4.11
C PRO A 126 9.52 8.51 2.88
N LYS A 127 8.99 9.70 3.10
CA LYS A 127 8.81 10.68 2.03
C LYS A 127 10.19 11.23 1.62
N PRO A 128 10.60 11.09 0.36
CA PRO A 128 11.85 11.67 -0.11
C PRO A 128 11.76 13.20 -0.10
N ASP A 129 12.86 13.85 0.18
CA ASP A 129 12.97 15.30 0.04
C ASP A 129 13.02 15.73 -1.44
N LEU A 130 12.97 17.04 -1.67
CA LEU A 130 12.96 17.61 -3.02
C LEU A 130 14.18 17.21 -3.86
N THR A 131 15.35 17.10 -3.21
CA THR A 131 16.62 16.72 -3.87
C THR A 131 16.61 15.24 -4.22
N GLN A 132 16.11 14.40 -3.30
CA GLN A 132 15.92 12.98 -3.56
C GLN A 132 14.90 12.74 -4.67
N CYS A 133 13.77 13.46 -4.65
CA CYS A 133 12.78 13.38 -5.71
C CYS A 133 13.33 13.76 -7.09
N ALA A 134 14.12 14.83 -7.18
CA ALA A 134 14.78 15.19 -8.43
C ALA A 134 15.69 14.06 -8.95
N GLY A 135 16.46 13.44 -8.06
CA GLY A 135 17.31 12.28 -8.37
C GLY A 135 16.51 11.05 -8.81
N MET A 136 15.45 10.71 -8.08
CA MET A 136 14.59 9.56 -8.38
C MET A 136 13.93 9.66 -9.76
N LEU A 137 13.31 10.80 -10.05
CA LEU A 137 12.65 11.00 -11.36
C LEU A 137 13.66 11.06 -12.50
N GLN A 138 14.88 11.58 -12.26
CA GLN A 138 15.94 11.54 -13.27
C GLN A 138 16.37 10.10 -13.56
N LEU A 139 16.57 9.27 -12.54
CA LEU A 139 16.94 7.85 -12.71
C LEU A 139 15.82 7.06 -13.41
N ALA A 140 14.56 7.30 -13.02
CA ALA A 140 13.41 6.68 -13.68
C ALA A 140 13.30 7.09 -15.15
N TYR A 141 13.56 8.36 -15.47
CA TYR A 141 13.65 8.83 -16.86
C TYR A 141 14.73 8.07 -17.63
N GLU A 142 15.93 7.98 -17.08
CA GLU A 142 17.06 7.31 -17.74
C GLU A 142 16.77 5.82 -17.99
N GLU A 143 16.15 5.13 -17.04
CA GLU A 143 15.75 3.72 -17.19
C GLU A 143 14.71 3.56 -18.31
N VAL A 144 13.63 4.35 -18.29
CA VAL A 144 12.57 4.26 -19.32
C VAL A 144 13.12 4.65 -20.68
N TYR A 145 13.95 5.71 -20.76
CA TYR A 145 14.57 6.14 -22.00
C TYR A 145 15.49 5.08 -22.61
N ASN A 146 16.28 4.39 -21.78
CA ASN A 146 17.16 3.31 -22.25
C ASN A 146 16.38 2.10 -22.77
N ARG A 147 15.20 1.82 -22.23
CA ARG A 147 14.35 0.71 -22.65
C ARG A 147 13.46 1.06 -23.86
N GLU A 148 12.89 2.25 -23.91
CA GLU A 148 11.81 2.62 -24.82
C GLU A 148 12.14 3.80 -25.75
N GLY A 149 13.30 4.43 -25.59
CA GLY A 149 13.65 5.68 -26.27
C GLY A 149 12.77 6.86 -25.79
N LEU A 150 12.51 7.81 -26.68
CA LEU A 150 11.68 8.99 -26.40
C LEU A 150 10.17 8.66 -26.39
N SER A 151 9.77 7.67 -25.58
CA SER A 151 8.36 7.39 -25.34
C SER A 151 7.66 8.57 -24.61
N LYS A 152 6.32 8.57 -24.61
CA LYS A 152 5.55 9.58 -23.86
C LYS A 152 5.91 9.54 -22.39
N THR A 153 6.04 8.34 -21.82
CA THR A 153 6.43 8.14 -20.42
C THR A 153 7.80 8.74 -20.13
N ALA A 154 8.79 8.51 -21.00
CA ALA A 154 10.11 9.12 -20.85
C ALA A 154 10.05 10.66 -20.89
N GLN A 155 9.26 11.24 -21.80
CA GLN A 155 9.10 12.68 -21.90
C GLN A 155 8.41 13.28 -20.66
N ASP A 156 7.38 12.63 -20.15
CA ASP A 156 6.67 13.05 -18.93
C ASP A 156 7.61 13.00 -17.72
N LEU A 157 8.35 11.91 -17.53
CA LEU A 157 9.34 11.77 -16.44
C LEU A 157 10.45 12.82 -16.55
N LYS A 158 10.97 13.08 -17.74
CA LYS A 158 11.97 14.15 -17.97
C LYS A 158 11.46 15.51 -17.57
N THR A 159 10.21 15.82 -17.92
CA THR A 159 9.57 17.09 -17.57
C THR A 159 9.47 17.24 -16.06
N LEU A 160 8.97 16.22 -15.37
CA LEU A 160 8.84 16.21 -13.91
C LEU A 160 10.20 16.31 -13.21
N ALA A 161 11.20 15.54 -13.66
CA ALA A 161 12.57 15.62 -13.15
C ALA A 161 13.15 17.04 -13.29
N THR A 162 12.94 17.70 -14.45
CA THR A 162 13.40 19.07 -14.68
C THR A 162 12.72 20.07 -13.75
N VAL A 163 11.41 19.93 -13.50
CA VAL A 163 10.66 20.78 -12.56
C VAL A 163 11.23 20.63 -11.15
N LEU A 164 11.43 19.40 -10.67
CA LEU A 164 11.97 19.15 -9.33
C LEU A 164 13.42 19.60 -9.18
N ASP A 165 14.26 19.39 -10.18
CA ASP A 165 15.65 19.89 -10.20
C ASP A 165 15.66 21.44 -10.06
N SER A 166 14.81 22.13 -10.81
CA SER A 166 14.67 23.58 -10.72
C SER A 166 14.20 24.04 -9.35
N ARG A 167 13.21 23.37 -8.75
CA ARG A 167 12.72 23.67 -7.40
C ARG A 167 13.78 23.42 -6.33
N ALA A 168 14.51 22.29 -6.42
CA ALA A 168 15.61 21.99 -5.51
C ALA A 168 16.70 23.04 -5.56
N ARG A 169 17.11 23.49 -6.76
CA ARG A 169 18.08 24.57 -6.94
C ARG A 169 17.58 25.92 -6.38
N ASN A 170 16.31 26.23 -6.59
CA ASN A 170 15.72 27.46 -6.03
C ASN A 170 15.72 27.43 -4.51
N LYS A 171 15.37 26.30 -3.90
CA LYS A 171 15.43 26.11 -2.44
C LYS A 171 16.86 26.29 -1.92
N MET A 172 17.83 25.59 -2.52
CA MET A 172 19.25 25.68 -2.13
C MET A 172 19.78 27.12 -2.25
N ARG A 173 19.42 27.85 -3.30
CA ARG A 173 19.78 29.27 -3.44
C ARG A 173 19.15 30.16 -2.39
N ALA A 174 17.90 29.90 -2.02
CA ALA A 174 17.24 30.60 -0.92
C ALA A 174 17.91 30.33 0.43
N GLU A 175 18.53 29.17 0.60
CA GLU A 175 19.35 28.77 1.74
C GLU A 175 20.80 29.31 1.68
N GLY A 176 21.15 30.04 0.62
CA GLY A 176 22.45 30.72 0.47
C GLY A 176 23.50 29.93 -0.31
N LEU A 177 23.17 28.78 -0.89
CA LEU A 177 24.13 27.99 -1.70
C LEU A 177 24.34 28.63 -3.07
N SER A 178 25.56 28.58 -3.56
CA SER A 178 25.91 28.91 -4.94
C SER A 178 25.34 27.88 -5.94
N GLY A 179 25.32 28.24 -7.21
CA GLY A 179 24.92 27.30 -8.27
C GLY A 179 25.82 26.07 -8.32
N GLN A 180 27.12 26.23 -8.13
CA GLN A 180 28.08 25.13 -8.12
C GLN A 180 27.88 24.18 -6.92
N GLU A 181 27.61 24.72 -5.73
CA GLU A 181 27.32 23.90 -4.55
C GLU A 181 26.00 23.14 -4.74
N SER A 182 24.99 23.77 -5.33
CA SER A 182 23.73 23.11 -5.67
C SER A 182 23.93 21.95 -6.66
N ASP A 183 24.77 22.13 -7.69
CA ASP A 183 25.12 21.07 -8.65
C ASP A 183 25.81 19.89 -7.98
N ILE A 184 26.75 20.16 -7.08
CA ILE A 184 27.46 19.12 -6.32
C ILE A 184 26.48 18.34 -5.44
N MET A 185 25.57 19.02 -4.73
CA MET A 185 24.59 18.37 -3.85
C MET A 185 23.60 17.50 -4.63
N LEU A 186 23.07 17.98 -5.75
CA LEU A 186 22.18 17.20 -6.61
C LEU A 186 22.88 15.97 -7.20
N THR A 187 24.12 16.12 -7.63
CA THR A 187 24.91 15.00 -8.14
C THR A 187 25.15 13.94 -7.07
N ARG A 188 25.58 14.35 -5.87
CA ARG A 188 25.81 13.43 -4.75
C ARG A 188 24.54 12.71 -4.31
N SER A 189 23.42 13.43 -4.25
CA SER A 189 22.13 12.83 -3.91
C SER A 189 21.74 11.75 -4.92
N ARG A 190 21.89 12.02 -6.22
CA ARG A 190 21.60 11.04 -7.28
C ARG A 190 22.52 9.82 -7.20
N GLU A 191 23.81 10.03 -6.98
CA GLU A 191 24.77 8.92 -6.83
C GLU A 191 24.46 8.06 -5.61
N ALA A 192 24.12 8.66 -4.48
CA ALA A 192 23.73 7.94 -3.26
C ALA A 192 22.45 7.11 -3.48
N MET A 193 21.45 7.67 -4.17
CA MET A 193 20.22 6.96 -4.49
C MET A 193 20.44 5.81 -5.46
N LEU A 194 21.32 5.99 -6.46
CA LEU A 194 21.68 4.91 -7.39
C LEU A 194 22.44 3.78 -6.67
N ALA A 195 23.29 4.09 -5.71
CA ALA A 195 23.97 3.11 -4.90
C ALA A 195 22.99 2.31 -4.02
N ASP A 196 22.07 3.00 -3.32
CA ASP A 196 21.01 2.36 -2.52
C ASP A 196 20.09 1.48 -3.38
N ALA A 197 19.68 1.96 -4.56
CA ALA A 197 18.86 1.19 -5.49
C ALA A 197 19.52 -0.12 -5.92
N ARG A 198 20.82 -0.09 -6.25
CA ARG A 198 21.58 -1.29 -6.64
C ARG A 198 21.75 -2.28 -5.49
N GLU A 199 21.98 -1.79 -4.27
CA GLU A 199 22.07 -2.63 -3.09
C GLU A 199 20.75 -3.34 -2.80
N ARG A 200 19.64 -2.62 -2.88
CA ARG A 200 18.28 -3.17 -2.71
C ARG A 200 17.93 -4.18 -3.79
N GLU A 201 18.22 -3.88 -5.05
CA GLU A 201 18.00 -4.80 -6.16
C GLU A 201 18.78 -6.10 -5.95
N SER A 202 20.04 -6.01 -5.52
CA SER A 202 20.87 -7.19 -5.23
C SER A 202 20.34 -8.06 -4.09
N SER A 203 19.60 -7.45 -3.14
CA SER A 203 18.96 -8.13 -2.01
C SER A 203 17.50 -8.52 -2.30
N GLY A 204 16.99 -8.30 -3.51
CA GLY A 204 15.59 -8.56 -3.89
C GLY A 204 14.58 -7.62 -3.23
N GLN A 205 15.03 -6.48 -2.73
CA GLN A 205 14.20 -5.46 -2.11
C GLN A 205 13.89 -4.35 -3.11
N GLY A 206 12.62 -3.93 -3.15
CA GLY A 206 12.22 -2.74 -3.91
C GLY A 206 12.64 -1.42 -3.25
N SER A 207 12.31 -0.29 -3.88
CA SER A 207 12.50 1.04 -3.30
C SER A 207 11.79 1.14 -1.95
N ASN A 208 12.46 1.75 -0.95
CA ASN A 208 11.87 2.04 0.36
C ASN A 208 11.36 3.47 0.48
N LEU A 209 11.45 4.27 -0.59
CA LEU A 209 10.98 5.66 -0.60
C LEU A 209 9.61 5.77 -1.26
N ASP A 210 8.82 6.74 -0.79
CA ASP A 210 7.53 7.09 -1.39
C ASP A 210 7.74 7.83 -2.71
N PHE A 211 7.76 7.09 -3.82
CA PHE A 211 7.94 7.65 -5.15
C PHE A 211 6.75 8.54 -5.58
N GLU A 212 5.54 8.26 -5.12
CA GLU A 212 4.35 9.06 -5.44
C GLU A 212 4.41 10.46 -4.84
N HIS A 213 5.06 10.60 -3.69
CA HIS A 213 5.31 11.90 -3.09
C HIS A 213 6.06 12.84 -4.05
N CYS A 214 6.95 12.32 -4.87
CA CYS A 214 7.69 13.10 -5.87
C CYS A 214 6.78 13.69 -6.96
N PHE A 215 5.74 12.97 -7.37
CA PHE A 215 4.74 13.52 -8.31
C PHE A 215 3.94 14.65 -7.67
N THR A 216 3.59 14.51 -6.39
CA THR A 216 2.94 15.59 -5.62
C THR A 216 3.83 16.83 -5.56
N LEU A 217 5.12 16.65 -5.25
CA LEU A 217 6.09 17.76 -5.21
C LEU A 217 6.34 18.39 -6.60
N ALA A 218 6.16 17.65 -7.68
CA ALA A 218 6.29 18.17 -9.04
C ALA A 218 5.03 18.88 -9.54
N ALA A 219 3.85 18.58 -8.98
CA ALA A 219 2.59 19.22 -9.36
C ALA A 219 2.62 20.74 -9.13
N PRO A 220 1.83 21.54 -9.88
CA PRO A 220 1.60 22.94 -9.56
C PRO A 220 1.10 23.13 -8.13
N GLU A 221 1.52 24.21 -7.46
CA GLU A 221 1.20 24.45 -6.04
C GLU A 221 -0.30 24.47 -5.75
N ASP A 222 -1.10 24.99 -6.68
CA ASP A 222 -2.56 25.02 -6.62
C ASP A 222 -3.22 23.64 -6.77
N LYS A 223 -2.46 22.62 -7.24
CA LYS A 223 -2.89 21.24 -7.43
C LYS A 223 -2.23 20.26 -6.48
N GLN A 224 -1.36 20.74 -5.60
CA GLN A 224 -0.76 19.89 -4.58
C GLN A 224 -1.83 19.52 -3.56
N ARG A 225 -2.07 18.22 -3.37
CA ARG A 225 -2.95 17.73 -2.30
C ARG A 225 -2.30 18.05 -0.97
N LYS A 226 -2.98 18.84 -0.16
CA LYS A 226 -2.58 19.06 1.22
C LYS A 226 -3.05 17.85 2.05
N TYR A 227 -2.17 16.88 2.20
CA TYR A 227 -2.36 15.88 3.25
C TYR A 227 -1.95 16.54 4.58
N GLU A 228 -2.91 17.03 5.32
CA GLU A 228 -2.72 17.38 6.72
C GLU A 228 -2.81 16.08 7.52
N HIS A 229 -1.75 15.76 8.25
CA HIS A 229 -1.66 14.64 9.18
C HIS A 229 -2.12 15.08 10.56
#